data_1c566dadfb9c77138415c27ada94cbe0
#
_entry.id   1c566dadfb9c77138415c27ada94cbe0
#
_cell.length_a   1.000
_cell.length_b   1.000
_cell.length_c   1.000
_cell.angle_alpha   90.00
_cell.angle_beta   90.00
_cell.angle_gamma   90.00
#
_symmetry.space_group_name_H-M   'P 1'
#
loop_
_entity.id
_entity.type
_entity.pdbx_description
1 polymer ?
#
loop_
_entity_poly.entity_id
_entity_poly.type
_entity_poly.pdbx_seq_one_letter_code
_entity_poly.pdbx_strand_id
1 'polypeptide(L)'
;MVFAHLDKKEYLPLAKLSALAVILLWAAAPLLLLLDIGQPLLFWHLFAYFQPESPMAWGTLILTIYPFLGSVYIWYLFRGEIQKAKVWGLIGLPIALGSHGFVGFVLSFSTARILWTTSVTPIFFLVSAALSGLALVVILDAVRYYSTLRHSPEAQARERLIFHHLGEGLYILIFADLSLILFYLMKLGLTPELFDHVLKLMTEGKLSIADLFIPLVLGLMAPLALLVAPRTARNPVSQLIASALIIFGVFFMGNLILSAAQALPLV
;
A
#
# COMPACT_ATOMS: atom_id res chain seq x y z
N MET A 1 -12.18 -5.87 4.75
CA MET A 1 -13.37 -5.84 3.86
C MET A 1 -13.72 -7.23 3.31
N VAL A 2 -12.84 -7.92 2.58
CA VAL A 2 -13.11 -9.25 2.01
C VAL A 2 -13.66 -10.25 3.03
N PHE A 3 -13.06 -10.37 4.21
CA PHE A 3 -13.53 -11.28 5.26
C PHE A 3 -14.92 -10.97 5.80
N ALA A 4 -15.34 -9.70 5.86
CA ALA A 4 -16.70 -9.34 6.25
C ALA A 4 -17.74 -9.81 5.21
N HIS A 5 -17.33 -9.99 3.96
CA HIS A 5 -18.17 -10.48 2.88
C HIS A 5 -18.23 -12.01 2.78
N LEU A 6 -17.33 -12.73 3.45
CA LEU A 6 -17.34 -14.19 3.55
C LEU A 6 -18.24 -14.68 4.71
N ASP A 7 -19.30 -13.92 5.06
CA ASP A 7 -20.28 -14.19 6.13
C ASP A 7 -19.66 -14.27 7.55
N LYS A 8 -18.43 -13.80 7.74
CA LYS A 8 -17.77 -13.72 9.03
C LYS A 8 -18.12 -12.40 9.72
N LYS A 9 -19.28 -12.35 10.38
CA LYS A 9 -19.82 -11.15 11.08
C LYS A 9 -18.84 -10.56 12.13
N GLU A 10 -17.90 -11.34 12.60
CA GLU A 10 -16.88 -10.94 13.57
C GLU A 10 -15.94 -9.83 13.05
N TYR A 11 -15.72 -9.74 11.72
CA TYR A 11 -14.89 -8.70 11.09
C TYR A 11 -15.66 -7.40 10.79
N LEU A 12 -16.98 -7.36 11.01
CA LEU A 12 -17.79 -6.19 10.67
C LEU A 12 -17.40 -4.91 11.44
N PRO A 13 -17.09 -4.95 12.74
CA PRO A 13 -16.61 -3.76 13.45
C PRO A 13 -15.29 -3.22 12.89
N LEU A 14 -14.37 -4.12 12.53
CA LEU A 14 -13.10 -3.76 11.92
C LEU A 14 -13.30 -3.19 10.50
N ALA A 15 -14.21 -3.76 9.71
CA ALA A 15 -14.55 -3.24 8.39
C ALA A 15 -15.11 -1.80 8.47
N LYS A 16 -15.95 -1.50 9.48
CA LYS A 16 -16.47 -0.14 9.69
C LYS A 16 -15.38 0.83 10.12
N LEU A 17 -14.47 0.42 10.99
CA LEU A 17 -13.34 1.24 11.42
C LEU A 17 -12.38 1.53 10.26
N SER A 18 -12.06 0.52 9.46
CA SER A 18 -11.25 0.67 8.24
C SER A 18 -11.93 1.59 7.22
N ALA A 19 -13.26 1.53 7.09
CA ALA A 19 -14.01 2.41 6.21
C ALA A 19 -13.89 3.89 6.62
N LEU A 20 -13.89 4.20 7.91
CA LEU A 20 -13.65 5.56 8.41
C LEU A 20 -12.23 6.04 8.08
N ALA A 21 -11.22 5.19 8.26
CA ALA A 21 -9.85 5.52 7.88
C ALA A 21 -9.72 5.80 6.38
N VAL A 22 -10.39 5.02 5.53
CA VAL A 22 -10.41 5.22 4.08
C VAL A 22 -11.02 6.56 3.70
N ILE A 23 -12.10 7.01 4.36
CA ILE A 23 -12.70 8.35 4.12
C ILE A 23 -11.65 9.45 4.37
N LEU A 24 -10.91 9.36 5.48
CA LEU A 24 -9.87 10.33 5.80
C LEU A 24 -8.74 10.33 4.76
N LEU A 25 -8.31 9.15 4.33
CA LEU A 25 -7.28 9.02 3.30
C LEU A 25 -7.76 9.55 1.94
N TRP A 26 -9.02 9.32 1.57
CA TRP A 26 -9.61 9.88 0.34
C TRP A 26 -9.73 11.40 0.37
N ALA A 27 -9.91 11.99 1.53
CA ALA A 27 -9.88 13.45 1.66
C ALA A 27 -8.45 14.00 1.52
N ALA A 28 -7.46 13.31 2.10
CA ALA A 28 -6.07 13.76 2.10
C ALA A 28 -5.36 13.56 0.75
N ALA A 29 -5.55 12.40 0.09
CA ALA A 29 -4.79 12.05 -1.10
C ALA A 29 -4.99 13.00 -2.30
N PRO A 30 -6.22 13.42 -2.67
CA PRO A 30 -6.41 14.39 -3.74
C PRO A 30 -5.81 15.77 -3.42
N LEU A 31 -5.84 16.18 -2.16
CA LEU A 31 -5.25 17.46 -1.74
C LEU A 31 -3.74 17.45 -1.93
N LEU A 32 -3.07 16.35 -1.53
CA LEU A 32 -1.64 16.16 -1.74
C LEU A 32 -1.29 16.13 -3.23
N LEU A 33 -2.09 15.41 -4.03
CA LEU A 33 -1.91 15.35 -5.48
C LEU A 33 -2.08 16.72 -6.15
N LEU A 34 -3.06 17.54 -5.73
CA LEU A 34 -3.25 18.88 -6.23
C LEU A 34 -2.05 19.80 -5.94
N LEU A 35 -1.43 19.63 -4.77
CA LEU A 35 -0.22 20.38 -4.41
C LEU A 35 0.98 19.98 -5.27
N ASP A 36 1.05 18.70 -5.69
CA ASP A 36 2.16 18.16 -6.50
C ASP A 36 2.08 18.56 -7.98
N ILE A 37 0.89 18.83 -8.53
CA ILE A 37 0.69 19.19 -9.94
C ILE A 37 1.40 20.51 -10.36
N GLY A 38 1.87 21.32 -9.41
CA GLY A 38 2.56 22.58 -9.68
C GLY A 38 1.62 23.74 -10.11
N GLN A 39 0.51 23.44 -10.78
CA GLN A 39 -0.55 24.39 -11.14
C GLN A 39 -1.91 23.85 -10.70
N PRO A 40 -2.23 23.86 -9.40
CA PRO A 40 -3.41 23.21 -8.85
C PRO A 40 -4.73 23.76 -9.41
N LEU A 41 -4.78 25.02 -9.81
CA LEU A 41 -5.99 25.63 -10.39
C LEU A 41 -6.33 25.11 -11.80
N LEU A 42 -5.41 24.42 -12.46
CA LEU A 42 -5.63 23.84 -13.80
C LEU A 42 -5.95 22.34 -13.77
N PHE A 43 -6.17 21.74 -12.58
CA PHE A 43 -6.46 20.29 -12.45
C PHE A 43 -7.67 19.85 -13.29
N TRP A 44 -8.67 20.72 -13.49
CA TRP A 44 -9.86 20.44 -14.29
C TRP A 44 -9.55 20.20 -15.78
N HIS A 45 -8.38 20.64 -16.28
CA HIS A 45 -7.92 20.36 -17.64
C HIS A 45 -7.75 18.86 -17.88
N LEU A 46 -7.43 18.06 -16.85
CA LEU A 46 -7.33 16.60 -16.94
C LEU A 46 -8.66 15.94 -17.35
N PHE A 47 -9.77 16.60 -17.06
CA PHE A 47 -11.12 16.15 -17.47
C PHE A 47 -11.57 16.78 -18.78
N ALA A 48 -11.33 18.09 -18.96
CA ALA A 48 -11.80 18.83 -20.14
C ALA A 48 -11.05 18.45 -21.42
N TYR A 49 -9.76 18.12 -21.29
CA TYR A 49 -8.89 17.74 -22.41
C TYR A 49 -8.46 16.27 -22.29
N PHE A 50 -9.46 15.38 -22.15
CA PHE A 50 -9.20 13.95 -22.03
C PHE A 50 -8.57 13.40 -23.29
N GLN A 51 -7.37 12.79 -23.15
CA GLN A 51 -6.64 12.14 -24.25
C GLN A 51 -6.57 10.63 -23.96
N PRO A 52 -7.23 9.77 -24.75
CA PRO A 52 -7.25 8.32 -24.55
C PRO A 52 -5.87 7.65 -24.60
N GLU A 53 -4.92 8.26 -25.28
CA GLU A 53 -3.54 7.76 -25.41
C GLU A 53 -2.67 8.09 -24.19
N SER A 54 -3.13 9.00 -23.34
CA SER A 54 -2.41 9.42 -22.14
C SER A 54 -2.73 8.52 -20.94
N PRO A 55 -1.75 7.83 -20.34
CA PRO A 55 -1.96 7.10 -19.09
C PRO A 55 -2.52 7.99 -17.98
N MET A 56 -2.10 9.25 -17.90
CA MET A 56 -2.59 10.20 -16.88
C MET A 56 -4.09 10.47 -16.98
N ALA A 57 -4.66 10.51 -18.20
CA ALA A 57 -6.10 10.69 -18.38
C ALA A 57 -6.90 9.53 -17.79
N TRP A 58 -6.47 8.30 -17.98
CA TRP A 58 -7.08 7.11 -17.38
C TRP A 58 -6.94 7.10 -15.85
N GLY A 59 -5.78 7.52 -15.34
CA GLY A 59 -5.55 7.66 -13.91
C GLY A 59 -6.52 8.63 -13.25
N THR A 60 -6.77 9.76 -13.88
CA THR A 60 -7.71 10.77 -13.39
C THR A 60 -9.13 10.18 -13.27
N LEU A 61 -9.59 9.41 -14.27
CA LEU A 61 -10.88 8.73 -14.22
C LEU A 61 -10.93 7.69 -13.09
N ILE A 62 -9.92 6.82 -12.99
CA ILE A 62 -9.85 5.78 -11.95
C ILE A 62 -9.84 6.40 -10.56
N LEU A 63 -9.03 7.43 -10.33
CA LEU A 63 -8.93 8.13 -9.05
C LEU A 63 -10.21 8.87 -8.68
N THR A 64 -11.02 9.26 -9.65
CA THR A 64 -12.33 9.89 -9.43
C THR A 64 -13.42 8.85 -9.16
N ILE A 65 -13.47 7.77 -9.94
CA ILE A 65 -14.50 6.74 -9.84
C ILE A 65 -14.32 5.91 -8.55
N TYR A 66 -13.08 5.64 -8.14
CA TYR A 66 -12.78 4.81 -6.97
C TYR A 66 -13.39 5.34 -5.66
N PRO A 67 -13.18 6.60 -5.25
CA PRO A 67 -13.83 7.17 -4.06
C PRO A 67 -15.35 7.18 -4.14
N PHE A 68 -15.92 7.40 -5.31
CA PHE A 68 -17.36 7.37 -5.50
C PHE A 68 -17.95 5.97 -5.20
N LEU A 69 -17.40 4.92 -5.83
CA LEU A 69 -17.83 3.54 -5.57
C LEU A 69 -17.62 3.13 -4.13
N GLY A 70 -16.49 3.53 -3.55
CA GLY A 70 -16.20 3.27 -2.16
C GLY A 70 -17.15 3.99 -1.19
N SER A 71 -17.59 5.21 -1.52
CA SER A 71 -18.59 5.93 -0.73
C SER A 71 -19.95 5.20 -0.74
N VAL A 72 -20.37 4.65 -1.88
CA VAL A 72 -21.58 3.83 -1.99
C VAL A 72 -21.44 2.55 -1.16
N TYR A 73 -20.27 1.88 -1.22
CA TYR A 73 -19.96 0.72 -0.37
C TYR A 73 -20.10 1.06 1.12
N ILE A 74 -19.46 2.15 1.55
CA ILE A 74 -19.45 2.62 2.96
C ILE A 74 -20.88 2.96 3.40
N TRP A 75 -21.66 3.62 2.57
CA TRP A 75 -23.05 3.95 2.85
C TRP A 75 -23.87 2.71 3.20
N TYR A 76 -23.84 1.65 2.36
CA TYR A 76 -24.56 0.42 2.64
C TYR A 76 -24.01 -0.33 3.87
N LEU A 77 -22.68 -0.30 4.08
CA LEU A 77 -22.03 -0.92 5.23
C LEU A 77 -22.52 -0.32 6.55
N PHE A 78 -22.65 1.01 6.62
CA PHE A 78 -23.14 1.70 7.82
C PHE A 78 -24.64 1.55 8.04
N ARG A 79 -25.42 1.41 6.98
CA ARG A 79 -26.85 1.08 7.05
C ARG A 79 -27.13 -0.37 7.48
N GLY A 80 -26.12 -1.22 7.55
CA GLY A 80 -26.27 -2.64 7.88
C GLY A 80 -26.80 -3.49 6.72
N GLU A 81 -26.88 -2.93 5.50
CA GLU A 81 -27.31 -3.62 4.28
C GLU A 81 -26.14 -4.41 3.67
N ILE A 82 -25.66 -5.44 4.40
CA ILE A 82 -24.39 -6.14 4.10
C ILE A 82 -24.37 -6.75 2.70
N GLN A 83 -25.51 -7.27 2.21
CA GLN A 83 -25.58 -7.88 0.86
C GLN A 83 -25.35 -6.83 -0.24
N LYS A 84 -25.91 -5.63 -0.10
CA LYS A 84 -25.68 -4.54 -1.05
C LYS A 84 -24.23 -4.02 -0.94
N ALA A 85 -23.72 -3.86 0.29
CA ALA A 85 -22.32 -3.53 0.51
C ALA A 85 -21.38 -4.54 -0.17
N LYS A 86 -21.67 -5.85 -0.09
CA LYS A 86 -20.90 -6.91 -0.76
C LYS A 86 -20.82 -6.70 -2.27
N VAL A 87 -21.95 -6.42 -2.92
CA VAL A 87 -22.02 -6.19 -4.38
C VAL A 87 -21.14 -4.99 -4.76
N TRP A 88 -21.31 -3.85 -4.08
CA TRP A 88 -20.51 -2.65 -4.35
C TRP A 88 -19.02 -2.82 -4.02
N GLY A 89 -18.71 -3.60 -3.00
CA GLY A 89 -17.33 -3.98 -2.67
C GLY A 89 -16.68 -4.83 -3.75
N LEU A 90 -17.41 -5.78 -4.36
CA LEU A 90 -16.92 -6.61 -5.46
C LEU A 90 -16.71 -5.79 -6.74
N ILE A 91 -17.60 -4.85 -7.05
CA ILE A 91 -17.44 -3.93 -8.18
C ILE A 91 -16.28 -2.99 -7.96
N GLY A 92 -16.10 -2.49 -6.73
CA GLY A 92 -15.02 -1.56 -6.38
C GLY A 92 -13.63 -2.21 -6.30
N LEU A 93 -13.54 -3.53 -6.08
CA LEU A 93 -12.27 -4.22 -5.90
C LEU A 93 -11.32 -4.11 -7.11
N PRO A 94 -11.72 -4.43 -8.35
CA PRO A 94 -10.85 -4.28 -9.52
C PRO A 94 -10.43 -2.82 -9.75
N ILE A 95 -11.31 -1.86 -9.46
CA ILE A 95 -10.98 -0.43 -9.60
C ILE A 95 -10.01 0.02 -8.51
N ALA A 96 -10.14 -0.50 -7.28
CA ALA A 96 -9.17 -0.29 -6.21
C ALA A 96 -7.79 -0.84 -6.58
N LEU A 97 -7.71 -2.05 -7.13
CA LEU A 97 -6.46 -2.64 -7.61
C LEU A 97 -5.86 -1.79 -8.74
N GLY A 98 -6.70 -1.35 -9.68
CA GLY A 98 -6.28 -0.45 -10.75
C GLY A 98 -5.75 0.88 -10.23
N SER A 99 -6.42 1.52 -9.27
CA SER A 99 -6.00 2.81 -8.72
C SER A 99 -4.65 2.75 -7.99
N HIS A 100 -4.38 1.67 -7.25
CA HIS A 100 -3.12 1.51 -6.52
C HIS A 100 -1.97 1.05 -7.42
N GLY A 101 -2.26 0.19 -8.42
CA GLY A 101 -1.28 -0.21 -9.44
C GLY A 101 -0.96 0.89 -10.45
N PHE A 102 -1.85 1.87 -10.59
CA PHE A 102 -1.75 2.95 -11.58
C PHE A 102 -0.48 3.79 -11.41
N VAL A 103 -0.06 4.11 -10.19
CA VAL A 103 1.16 4.87 -9.94
C VAL A 103 2.38 4.13 -10.51
N GLY A 104 2.52 2.86 -10.21
CA GLY A 104 3.59 2.03 -10.75
C GLY A 104 3.49 1.86 -12.27
N PHE A 105 2.27 1.81 -12.80
CA PHE A 105 2.03 1.74 -14.25
C PHE A 105 2.52 3.01 -14.96
N VAL A 106 2.15 4.21 -14.49
CA VAL A 106 2.63 5.49 -15.05
C VAL A 106 4.16 5.58 -14.99
N LEU A 107 4.76 5.18 -13.87
CA LEU A 107 6.22 5.16 -13.74
C LEU A 107 6.86 4.21 -14.76
N SER A 108 6.28 3.04 -15.01
CA SER A 108 6.81 2.06 -15.97
C SER A 108 6.79 2.55 -17.42
N PHE A 109 5.93 3.51 -17.75
CA PHE A 109 5.89 4.16 -19.07
C PHE A 109 6.92 5.29 -19.23
N SER A 110 7.59 5.70 -18.15
CA SER A 110 8.60 6.75 -18.19
C SER A 110 9.92 6.23 -18.76
N THR A 111 9.98 6.06 -20.09
CA THR A 111 11.12 5.49 -20.81
C THR A 111 12.43 6.23 -20.58
N ALA A 112 12.36 7.52 -20.24
CA ALA A 112 13.51 8.36 -19.90
C ALA A 112 14.17 7.98 -18.54
N ARG A 113 13.55 7.09 -17.76
CA ARG A 113 14.01 6.68 -16.42
C ARG A 113 14.14 5.17 -16.34
N ILE A 114 15.31 4.68 -16.69
CA ILE A 114 15.60 3.24 -16.81
C ILE A 114 15.27 2.43 -15.54
N LEU A 115 15.40 3.04 -14.35
CA LEU A 115 15.04 2.40 -13.09
C LEU A 115 13.53 2.19 -12.93
N TRP A 116 12.70 3.04 -13.50
CA TRP A 116 11.24 2.91 -13.44
C TRP A 116 10.68 2.01 -14.54
N THR A 117 11.35 1.96 -15.70
CA THR A 117 10.91 1.22 -16.89
C THR A 117 11.07 -0.29 -16.68
N THR A 118 10.25 -0.86 -15.82
CA THR A 118 10.21 -2.31 -15.59
C THR A 118 8.78 -2.77 -15.36
N SER A 119 8.43 -3.93 -15.90
CA SER A 119 7.12 -4.57 -15.72
C SER A 119 6.82 -4.94 -14.26
N VAL A 120 7.84 -4.97 -13.41
CA VAL A 120 7.71 -5.28 -11.98
C VAL A 120 7.21 -4.08 -11.18
N THR A 121 7.48 -2.85 -11.64
CA THR A 121 7.13 -1.61 -10.93
C THR A 121 5.63 -1.53 -10.58
N PRO A 122 4.68 -1.77 -11.49
CA PRO A 122 3.25 -1.75 -11.14
C PRO A 122 2.86 -2.77 -10.08
N ILE A 123 3.44 -3.98 -10.17
CA ILE A 123 3.15 -5.07 -9.23
C ILE A 123 3.75 -4.75 -7.86
N PHE A 124 4.96 -4.20 -7.83
CA PHE A 124 5.61 -3.77 -6.59
C PHE A 124 4.76 -2.72 -5.86
N PHE A 125 4.35 -1.64 -6.54
CA PHE A 125 3.51 -0.62 -5.93
C PHE A 125 2.16 -1.16 -5.46
N LEU A 126 1.56 -2.10 -6.18
CA LEU A 126 0.31 -2.74 -5.79
C LEU A 126 0.47 -3.59 -4.53
N VAL A 127 1.52 -4.42 -4.45
CA VAL A 127 1.79 -5.27 -3.28
C VAL A 127 2.16 -4.43 -2.07
N SER A 128 3.01 -3.43 -2.23
CA SER A 128 3.39 -2.49 -1.16
C SER A 128 2.19 -1.69 -0.64
N ALA A 129 1.26 -1.28 -1.52
CA ALA A 129 0.01 -0.63 -1.12
C ALA A 129 -0.90 -1.58 -0.34
N ALA A 130 -1.03 -2.84 -0.76
CA ALA A 130 -1.79 -3.85 -0.03
C ALA A 130 -1.16 -4.14 1.35
N LEU A 131 0.17 -4.23 1.41
CA LEU A 131 0.93 -4.45 2.64
C LEU A 131 0.75 -3.30 3.63
N SER A 132 0.95 -2.05 3.21
CA SER A 132 0.78 -0.87 4.07
C SER A 132 -0.68 -0.68 4.50
N GLY A 133 -1.64 -0.96 3.60
CA GLY A 133 -3.07 -0.92 3.92
C GLY A 133 -3.46 -1.96 4.97
N LEU A 134 -2.98 -3.21 4.85
CA LEU A 134 -3.22 -4.24 5.85
C LEU A 134 -2.55 -3.91 7.18
N ALA A 135 -1.32 -3.37 7.17
CA ALA A 135 -0.62 -2.91 8.37
C ALA A 135 -1.41 -1.81 9.09
N LEU A 136 -2.00 -0.85 8.36
CA LEU A 136 -2.87 0.16 8.94
C LEU A 136 -4.11 -0.46 9.60
N VAL A 137 -4.73 -1.47 8.97
CA VAL A 137 -5.87 -2.19 9.55
C VAL A 137 -5.49 -2.87 10.87
N VAL A 138 -4.30 -3.48 10.95
CA VAL A 138 -3.79 -4.08 12.21
C VAL A 138 -3.58 -3.02 13.29
N ILE A 139 -3.04 -1.86 12.94
CA ILE A 139 -2.88 -0.74 13.90
C ILE A 139 -4.26 -0.30 14.44
N LEU A 140 -5.22 -0.10 13.55
CA LEU A 140 -6.58 0.30 13.94
C LEU A 140 -7.25 -0.73 14.84
N ASP A 141 -7.07 -2.02 14.54
CA ASP A 141 -7.62 -3.10 15.36
C ASP A 141 -6.93 -3.18 16.72
N ALA A 142 -5.61 -3.00 16.79
CA ALA A 142 -4.88 -2.92 18.05
C ALA A 142 -5.36 -1.74 18.91
N VAL A 143 -5.55 -0.57 18.33
CA VAL A 143 -6.10 0.60 19.05
C VAL A 143 -7.50 0.29 19.58
N ARG A 144 -8.37 -0.31 18.79
CA ARG A 144 -9.71 -0.74 19.20
C ARG A 144 -9.66 -1.76 20.35
N TYR A 145 -8.77 -2.75 20.23
CA TYR A 145 -8.58 -3.77 21.26
C TYR A 145 -8.20 -3.13 22.62
N TYR A 146 -7.18 -2.28 22.63
CA TYR A 146 -6.70 -1.66 23.85
C TYR A 146 -7.67 -0.65 24.45
N SER A 147 -8.45 0.06 23.63
CA SER A 147 -9.39 1.08 24.10
C SER A 147 -10.70 0.50 24.64
N THR A 148 -11.20 -0.60 24.06
CA THR A 148 -12.60 -1.03 24.30
C THR A 148 -12.72 -2.49 24.75
N LEU A 149 -11.88 -3.39 24.24
CA LEU A 149 -12.12 -4.84 24.36
C LEU A 149 -11.26 -5.53 25.42
N ARG A 150 -10.23 -4.88 25.92
CA ARG A 150 -9.23 -5.45 26.84
C ARG A 150 -9.83 -6.09 28.09
N HIS A 151 -10.99 -5.66 28.53
CA HIS A 151 -11.60 -6.09 29.80
C HIS A 151 -12.57 -7.27 29.65
N SER A 152 -12.89 -7.72 28.45
CA SER A 152 -13.82 -8.84 28.23
C SER A 152 -13.05 -10.10 27.77
N PRO A 153 -13.09 -11.22 28.55
CA PRO A 153 -12.40 -12.46 28.17
C PRO A 153 -12.87 -13.06 26.83
N GLU A 154 -14.17 -12.98 26.54
CA GLU A 154 -14.74 -13.49 25.29
C GLU A 154 -14.28 -12.65 24.09
N ALA A 155 -14.24 -11.32 24.26
CA ALA A 155 -13.72 -10.42 23.23
C ALA A 155 -12.24 -10.69 22.98
N GLN A 156 -11.43 -10.94 24.02
CA GLN A 156 -10.02 -11.27 23.88
C GLN A 156 -9.76 -12.54 23.04
N ALA A 157 -10.56 -13.59 23.26
CA ALA A 157 -10.41 -14.85 22.52
C ALA A 157 -10.70 -14.64 21.02
N ARG A 158 -11.76 -13.89 20.71
CA ARG A 158 -12.14 -13.55 19.33
C ARG A 158 -11.09 -12.67 18.64
N GLU A 159 -10.59 -11.65 19.32
CA GLU A 159 -9.60 -10.73 18.77
C GLU A 159 -8.26 -11.44 18.50
N ARG A 160 -7.84 -12.39 19.33
CA ARG A 160 -6.64 -13.20 19.06
C ARG A 160 -6.74 -13.96 17.73
N LEU A 161 -7.92 -14.42 17.36
CA LEU A 161 -8.15 -15.07 16.07
C LEU A 161 -8.06 -14.07 14.91
N ILE A 162 -8.64 -12.88 15.08
CA ILE A 162 -8.56 -11.79 14.08
C ILE A 162 -7.10 -11.39 13.88
N PHE A 163 -6.36 -11.11 14.95
CA PHE A 163 -4.93 -10.79 14.87
C PHE A 163 -4.10 -11.89 14.21
N HIS A 164 -4.43 -13.15 14.46
CA HIS A 164 -3.74 -14.26 13.81
C HIS A 164 -3.91 -14.23 12.29
N HIS A 165 -5.14 -14.11 11.79
CA HIS A 165 -5.40 -14.05 10.35
C HIS A 165 -4.85 -12.78 9.69
N LEU A 166 -4.88 -11.63 10.38
CA LEU A 166 -4.27 -10.40 9.88
C LEU A 166 -2.75 -10.54 9.80
N GLY A 167 -2.13 -11.16 10.82
CA GLY A 167 -0.71 -11.46 10.84
C GLY A 167 -0.29 -12.41 9.72
N GLU A 168 -1.10 -13.44 9.42
CA GLU A 168 -0.88 -14.32 8.26
C GLU A 168 -0.89 -13.55 6.93
N GLY A 169 -1.86 -12.64 6.76
CA GLY A 169 -1.91 -11.78 5.60
C GLY A 169 -0.67 -10.88 5.48
N LEU A 170 -0.21 -10.32 6.59
CA LEU A 170 0.99 -9.47 6.61
C LEU A 170 2.24 -10.24 6.18
N TYR A 171 2.53 -11.42 6.78
CA TYR A 171 3.76 -12.12 6.43
C TYR A 171 3.75 -12.62 4.97
N ILE A 172 2.58 -13.02 4.42
CA ILE A 172 2.46 -13.39 3.00
C ILE A 172 2.79 -12.19 2.09
N LEU A 173 2.24 -11.01 2.41
CA LEU A 173 2.50 -9.80 1.63
C LEU A 173 3.95 -9.32 1.78
N ILE A 174 4.56 -9.42 2.98
CA ILE A 174 5.99 -9.12 3.17
C ILE A 174 6.84 -10.05 2.30
N PHE A 175 6.53 -11.35 2.29
CA PHE A 175 7.27 -12.31 1.48
C PHE A 175 7.14 -12.00 -0.02
N ALA A 176 5.94 -11.63 -0.47
CA ALA A 176 5.71 -11.21 -1.85
C ALA A 176 6.52 -9.94 -2.18
N ASP A 177 6.51 -8.93 -1.32
CA ASP A 177 7.24 -7.67 -1.51
C ASP A 177 8.76 -7.89 -1.55
N LEU A 178 9.30 -8.70 -0.61
CA LEU A 178 10.70 -9.12 -0.62
C LEU A 178 11.09 -9.87 -1.89
N SER A 179 10.22 -10.74 -2.40
CA SER A 179 10.45 -11.47 -3.66
C SER A 179 10.53 -10.53 -4.85
N LEU A 180 9.69 -9.50 -4.89
CA LEU A 180 9.71 -8.46 -5.93
C LEU A 180 10.98 -7.59 -5.84
N ILE A 181 11.41 -7.22 -4.64
CA ILE A 181 12.66 -6.51 -4.41
C ILE A 181 13.85 -7.36 -4.87
N LEU A 182 13.88 -8.64 -4.51
CA LEU A 182 14.93 -9.56 -4.97
C LEU A 182 14.97 -9.66 -6.50
N PHE A 183 13.81 -9.80 -7.14
CA PHE A 183 13.73 -9.82 -8.60
C PHE A 183 14.25 -8.51 -9.21
N TYR A 184 13.92 -7.37 -8.62
CA TYR A 184 14.41 -6.06 -9.04
C TYR A 184 15.93 -5.97 -8.92
N LEU A 185 16.52 -6.43 -7.80
CA LEU A 185 17.95 -6.47 -7.59
C LEU A 185 18.66 -7.43 -8.57
N MET A 186 18.04 -8.58 -8.85
CA MET A 186 18.57 -9.50 -9.88
C MET A 186 18.60 -8.83 -11.26
N LYS A 187 17.53 -8.14 -11.65
CA LYS A 187 17.49 -7.39 -12.91
C LYS A 187 18.58 -6.31 -12.95
N LEU A 188 18.79 -5.60 -11.84
CA LEU A 188 19.86 -4.62 -11.70
C LEU A 188 21.24 -5.26 -11.96
N GLY A 189 21.52 -6.40 -11.36
CA GLY A 189 22.79 -7.12 -11.55
C GLY A 189 22.98 -7.71 -12.96
N LEU A 190 21.89 -8.00 -13.68
CA LEU A 190 21.93 -8.53 -15.05
C LEU A 190 22.01 -7.44 -16.14
N THR A 191 21.86 -6.17 -15.78
CA THR A 191 21.90 -5.03 -16.71
C THR A 191 23.12 -4.15 -16.39
N PRO A 192 24.26 -4.34 -17.08
CA PRO A 192 25.52 -3.65 -16.73
C PRO A 192 25.38 -2.12 -16.67
N GLU A 193 24.69 -1.54 -17.66
CA GLU A 193 24.46 -0.08 -17.71
C GLU A 193 23.71 0.43 -16.48
N LEU A 194 22.70 -0.32 -16.04
CA LEU A 194 21.91 0.01 -14.87
C LEU A 194 22.73 -0.14 -13.58
N PHE A 195 23.53 -1.20 -13.49
CA PHE A 195 24.42 -1.45 -12.36
C PHE A 195 25.46 -0.34 -12.22
N ASP A 196 26.14 0.03 -13.30
CA ASP A 196 27.13 1.10 -13.33
C ASP A 196 26.52 2.46 -12.92
N HIS A 197 25.29 2.74 -13.37
CA HIS A 197 24.58 3.95 -12.95
C HIS A 197 24.29 3.99 -11.45
N VAL A 198 23.80 2.88 -10.88
CA VAL A 198 23.56 2.78 -9.42
C VAL A 198 24.86 2.87 -8.64
N LEU A 199 25.92 2.21 -9.10
CA LEU A 199 27.25 2.29 -8.50
C LEU A 199 27.77 3.73 -8.51
N LYS A 200 27.57 4.46 -9.60
CA LYS A 200 27.91 5.89 -9.69
C LYS A 200 27.14 6.74 -8.69
N LEU A 201 25.84 6.51 -8.51
CA LEU A 201 25.04 7.22 -7.49
C LEU A 201 25.56 6.96 -6.09
N MET A 202 26.02 5.74 -5.81
CA MET A 202 26.61 5.38 -4.51
C MET A 202 27.96 6.05 -4.32
N THR A 203 28.81 6.07 -5.34
CA THR A 203 30.14 6.70 -5.26
C THR A 203 30.09 8.24 -5.19
N GLU A 204 29.09 8.86 -5.82
CA GLU A 204 28.83 10.30 -5.74
C GLU A 204 28.13 10.73 -4.44
N GLY A 205 27.80 9.79 -3.55
CA GLY A 205 27.13 10.07 -2.27
C GLY A 205 25.66 10.46 -2.40
N LYS A 206 25.03 10.27 -3.57
CA LYS A 206 23.61 10.53 -3.82
C LYS A 206 22.71 9.39 -3.33
N LEU A 207 23.27 8.20 -3.16
CA LEU A 207 22.64 7.01 -2.65
C LEU A 207 23.61 6.31 -1.69
N SER A 208 23.18 6.03 -0.47
CA SER A 208 23.99 5.26 0.47
C SER A 208 23.48 3.81 0.56
N ILE A 209 24.36 2.92 0.97
CA ILE A 209 23.98 1.54 1.30
C ILE A 209 22.91 1.55 2.40
N ALA A 210 23.00 2.46 3.36
CA ALA A 210 22.02 2.59 4.43
C ALA A 210 20.62 2.93 3.92
N ASP A 211 20.48 3.73 2.85
CA ASP A 211 19.19 4.09 2.27
C ASP A 211 18.42 2.87 1.74
N LEU A 212 19.12 1.84 1.30
CA LEU A 212 18.52 0.57 0.89
C LEU A 212 18.33 -0.37 2.08
N PHE A 213 19.34 -0.53 2.94
CA PHE A 213 19.32 -1.54 3.99
C PHE A 213 18.40 -1.18 5.15
N ILE A 214 18.26 0.09 5.51
CA ILE A 214 17.40 0.51 6.62
C ILE A 214 15.93 0.16 6.34
N PRO A 215 15.31 0.57 5.20
CA PRO A 215 13.93 0.19 4.91
C PRO A 215 13.75 -1.32 4.75
N LEU A 216 14.72 -2.01 4.12
CA LEU A 216 14.66 -3.45 3.91
C LEU A 216 14.69 -4.20 5.24
N VAL A 217 15.67 -3.90 6.10
CA VAL A 217 15.86 -4.60 7.37
C VAL A 217 14.78 -4.22 8.39
N LEU A 218 14.58 -2.92 8.62
CA LEU A 218 13.62 -2.45 9.63
C LEU A 218 12.17 -2.52 9.12
N GLY A 219 11.94 -2.30 7.83
CA GLY A 219 10.60 -2.24 7.26
C GLY A 219 10.01 -3.59 6.83
N LEU A 220 10.84 -4.56 6.49
CA LEU A 220 10.37 -5.86 6.00
C LEU A 220 10.92 -7.05 6.81
N MET A 221 12.25 -7.14 7.00
CA MET A 221 12.84 -8.30 7.67
C MET A 221 12.53 -8.36 9.17
N ALA A 222 12.62 -7.23 9.90
CA ALA A 222 12.29 -7.18 11.32
C ALA A 222 10.81 -7.47 11.59
N PRO A 223 9.83 -6.87 10.86
CA PRO A 223 8.42 -7.25 10.96
C PRO A 223 8.18 -8.73 10.63
N LEU A 224 8.82 -9.25 9.58
CA LEU A 224 8.71 -10.67 9.24
C LEU A 224 9.16 -11.57 10.39
N ALA A 225 10.30 -11.26 11.01
CA ALA A 225 10.80 -12.01 12.18
C ALA A 225 9.82 -11.95 13.36
N LEU A 226 9.21 -10.78 13.62
CA LEU A 226 8.20 -10.61 14.68
C LEU A 226 6.92 -11.41 14.40
N LEU A 227 6.49 -11.50 13.15
CA LEU A 227 5.26 -12.15 12.74
C LEU A 227 5.39 -13.68 12.62
N VAL A 228 6.59 -14.19 12.31
CA VAL A 228 6.85 -15.64 12.16
C VAL A 228 7.24 -16.28 13.48
N ALA A 229 7.90 -15.58 14.40
CA ALA A 229 8.34 -16.14 15.67
C ALA A 229 7.15 -16.54 16.56
N PRO A 230 7.07 -17.80 17.05
CA PRO A 230 5.88 -18.33 17.74
C PRO A 230 5.49 -17.57 19.01
N ARG A 231 6.48 -16.91 19.65
CA ARG A 231 6.26 -16.13 20.88
C ARG A 231 5.66 -14.76 20.63
N THR A 232 5.95 -14.15 19.48
CA THR A 232 5.59 -12.76 19.13
C THR A 232 4.45 -12.69 18.12
N ALA A 233 4.27 -13.69 17.27
CA ALA A 233 3.27 -13.71 16.20
C ALA A 233 1.83 -13.49 16.67
N ARG A 234 1.47 -13.93 17.88
CA ARG A 234 0.13 -13.81 18.47
C ARG A 234 0.00 -12.66 19.48
N ASN A 235 1.06 -11.89 19.67
CA ASN A 235 1.03 -10.77 20.62
C ASN A 235 0.58 -9.49 19.90
N PRO A 236 -0.53 -8.85 20.33
CA PRO A 236 -1.01 -7.61 19.73
C PRO A 236 0.01 -6.48 19.70
N VAL A 237 0.87 -6.38 20.73
CA VAL A 237 1.95 -5.37 20.78
C VAL A 237 2.98 -5.62 19.70
N SER A 238 3.40 -6.88 19.53
CA SER A 238 4.38 -7.22 18.48
C SER A 238 3.82 -6.96 17.08
N GLN A 239 2.53 -7.24 16.86
CA GLN A 239 1.88 -6.96 15.59
C GLN A 239 1.72 -5.44 15.35
N LEU A 240 1.45 -4.66 16.39
CA LEU A 240 1.42 -3.21 16.31
C LEU A 240 2.79 -2.64 15.90
N ILE A 241 3.86 -3.11 16.56
CA ILE A 241 5.23 -2.70 16.24
C ILE A 241 5.59 -3.13 14.80
N ALA A 242 5.32 -4.38 14.44
CA ALA A 242 5.56 -4.88 13.09
C ALA A 242 4.84 -4.03 12.05
N SER A 243 3.57 -3.71 12.27
CA SER A 243 2.76 -2.89 11.36
C SER A 243 3.28 -1.46 11.21
N ALA A 244 3.73 -0.85 12.30
CA ALA A 244 4.35 0.48 12.27
C ALA A 244 5.68 0.46 11.47
N LEU A 245 6.50 -0.56 11.68
CA LEU A 245 7.75 -0.75 10.92
C LEU A 245 7.48 -1.02 9.43
N ILE A 246 6.44 -1.77 9.08
CA ILE A 246 6.01 -2.00 7.69
C ILE A 246 5.65 -0.68 7.01
N ILE A 247 4.82 0.16 7.63
CA ILE A 247 4.43 1.45 7.04
C ILE A 247 5.67 2.33 6.84
N PHE A 248 6.56 2.36 7.82
CA PHE A 248 7.85 3.05 7.69
C PHE A 248 8.67 2.50 6.51
N GLY A 249 8.84 1.17 6.43
CA GLY A 249 9.63 0.53 5.38
C GLY A 249 9.08 0.77 3.97
N VAL A 250 7.77 0.59 3.79
CA VAL A 250 7.09 0.83 2.50
C VAL A 250 7.24 2.29 2.07
N PHE A 251 7.08 3.24 2.99
CA PHE A 251 7.26 4.67 2.70
C PHE A 251 8.69 4.98 2.25
N PHE A 252 9.69 4.55 3.01
CA PHE A 252 11.10 4.84 2.67
C PHE A 252 11.56 4.08 1.43
N MET A 253 11.12 2.84 1.21
CA MET A 253 11.44 2.09 0.00
C MET A 253 10.82 2.73 -1.25
N GLY A 254 9.57 3.18 -1.17
CA GLY A 254 8.92 3.93 -2.25
C GLY A 254 9.68 5.23 -2.58
N ASN A 255 10.04 6.01 -1.56
CA ASN A 255 10.86 7.22 -1.75
C ASN A 255 12.23 6.92 -2.36
N LEU A 256 12.87 5.83 -1.95
CA LEU A 256 14.16 5.41 -2.50
C LEU A 256 14.07 5.12 -4.00
N ILE A 257 13.07 4.34 -4.43
CA ILE A 257 12.85 4.00 -5.84
C ILE A 257 12.59 5.28 -6.67
N LEU A 258 11.81 6.21 -6.14
CA LEU A 258 11.49 7.47 -6.81
C LEU A 258 12.72 8.38 -6.92
N SER A 259 13.42 8.62 -5.81
CA SER A 259 14.56 9.54 -5.75
C SER A 259 15.79 9.00 -6.50
N ALA A 260 16.08 7.70 -6.40
CA ALA A 260 17.19 7.08 -7.10
C ALA A 260 17.05 7.23 -8.63
N ALA A 261 15.84 7.04 -9.17
CA ALA A 261 15.61 7.22 -10.60
C ALA A 261 15.66 8.69 -11.04
N GLN A 262 15.26 9.63 -10.16
CA GLN A 262 15.35 11.07 -10.46
C GLN A 262 16.80 11.58 -10.43
N ALA A 263 17.65 10.99 -9.63
CA ALA A 263 19.06 11.36 -9.52
C ALA A 263 19.91 10.92 -10.73
N LEU A 264 19.38 10.00 -11.56
CA LEU A 264 20.00 9.59 -12.81
C LEU A 264 19.74 10.61 -13.93
N PRO A 265 20.71 10.84 -14.84
CA PRO A 265 20.47 11.64 -16.05
C PRO A 265 19.35 10.98 -16.88
N LEU A 266 18.66 11.80 -17.67
CA LEU A 266 17.70 11.32 -18.66
C LEU A 266 18.47 10.58 -19.76
N VAL A 267 17.99 9.41 -20.14
CA VAL A 267 18.54 8.60 -21.26
C VAL A 267 17.81 8.94 -22.54
#